data_72ff2eab8561e4d1adca21587d86035c
#
_entry.id   72ff2eab8561e4d1adca21587d86035c
#
_cell.length_a   1.000
_cell.length_b   1.000
_cell.length_c   1.000
_cell.angle_alpha   90.00
_cell.angle_beta   90.00
_cell.angle_gamma   90.00
#
_symmetry.space_group_name_H-M   'P 1'
#
loop_
_entity.id
_entity.type
_entity.pdbx_description
1 polymer ?
#
loop_
_entity_poly.entity_id
_entity_poly.type
_entity_poly.pdbx_seq_one_letter_code
_entity_poly.pdbx_strand_id
1 'polypeptide(L)'
;MKKLALSLVALMFATSVFAMNFSVGAKGNIGIATTIQSMNDEPVEDILPVFSGSIGGVFGIQFTEMFALEPEVMFHFGNGFSMENEMYGKTVKYSYNWTTLEIPVMFKAKFAVGDGHFAVAVGPQFNFLLGDINVKYECDGNTETDSYSADGFNIFTLGIGAGVEYGLPVGPGDLVFGVRWQMDLTNVRDDSDYQVRNMAVLPSVAYMIKLY
;
A
#
# COMPACT_ATOMS: atom_id res chain seq x y z
N MET A 1 20.67 -24.66 18.41
CA MET A 1 19.77 -23.52 18.72
C MET A 1 18.86 -23.16 17.55
N LYS A 2 19.35 -22.93 16.30
CA LYS A 2 18.51 -22.58 15.12
C LYS A 2 17.45 -23.63 14.76
N LYS A 3 17.79 -24.94 14.86
CA LYS A 3 16.87 -26.04 14.57
C LYS A 3 15.76 -26.18 15.63
N LEU A 4 16.07 -25.86 16.91
CA LEU A 4 15.10 -25.88 18.00
C LEU A 4 14.08 -24.73 17.87
N ALA A 5 14.54 -23.55 17.48
CA ALA A 5 13.66 -22.39 17.20
C ALA A 5 12.72 -22.68 16.03
N LEU A 6 13.25 -23.30 14.95
CA LEU A 6 12.43 -23.67 13.78
C LEU A 6 11.38 -24.73 14.12
N SER A 7 11.73 -25.73 14.94
CA SER A 7 10.77 -26.76 15.39
C SER A 7 9.73 -26.21 16.37
N LEU A 8 10.08 -25.23 17.21
CA LEU A 8 9.11 -24.58 18.10
C LEU A 8 8.12 -23.72 17.30
N VAL A 9 8.60 -23.00 16.29
CA VAL A 9 7.74 -22.23 15.36
C VAL A 9 6.83 -23.18 14.58
N ALA A 10 7.34 -24.29 14.05
CA ALA A 10 6.54 -25.29 13.35
C ALA A 10 5.49 -25.94 14.25
N LEU A 11 5.83 -26.20 15.53
CA LEU A 11 4.89 -26.75 16.50
C LEU A 11 3.79 -25.75 16.87
N MET A 12 4.10 -24.47 17.02
CA MET A 12 3.10 -23.41 17.25
C MET A 12 2.14 -23.27 16.07
N PHE A 13 2.63 -23.40 14.83
CA PHE A 13 1.76 -23.43 13.65
C PHE A 13 0.90 -24.70 13.58
N ALA A 14 1.41 -25.85 13.95
CA ALA A 14 0.66 -27.12 13.89
C ALA A 14 -0.48 -27.21 14.92
N THR A 15 -0.36 -26.56 16.06
CA THR A 15 -1.43 -26.56 17.11
C THR A 15 -2.50 -25.50 16.87
N SER A 16 -2.23 -24.46 16.07
CA SER A 16 -3.18 -23.38 15.80
C SER A 16 -4.18 -23.67 14.67
N VAL A 17 -3.97 -24.74 13.90
CA VAL A 17 -4.83 -25.10 12.74
C VAL A 17 -6.28 -25.43 13.12
N PHE A 18 -6.56 -25.82 14.38
CA PHE A 18 -7.89 -26.21 14.85
C PHE A 18 -8.78 -25.07 15.38
N ALA A 19 -8.27 -23.84 15.43
CA ALA A 19 -9.03 -22.69 15.94
C ALA A 19 -8.88 -21.44 15.03
N MET A 20 -8.71 -21.65 13.73
CA MET A 20 -8.63 -20.51 12.80
C MET A 20 -10.00 -19.88 12.62
N ASN A 21 -10.08 -18.57 12.82
CA ASN A 21 -11.25 -17.78 12.44
C ASN A 21 -10.95 -17.06 11.13
N PHE A 22 -11.94 -17.05 10.27
CA PHE A 22 -11.85 -16.39 8.97
C PHE A 22 -12.73 -15.15 8.95
N SER A 23 -12.31 -14.15 8.22
CA SER A 23 -13.11 -12.97 7.95
C SER A 23 -12.91 -12.53 6.50
N VAL A 24 -13.90 -11.83 5.96
CA VAL A 24 -13.85 -11.23 4.64
C VAL A 24 -14.38 -9.81 4.73
N GLY A 25 -13.81 -8.90 3.98
CA GLY A 25 -14.24 -7.51 4.03
C GLY A 25 -13.88 -6.71 2.81
N ALA A 26 -14.34 -5.47 2.83
CA ALA A 26 -13.97 -4.44 1.87
C ALA A 26 -13.17 -3.36 2.61
N LYS A 27 -12.18 -2.80 1.93
CA LYS A 27 -11.28 -1.75 2.44
C LYS A 27 -11.15 -0.63 1.42
N GLY A 28 -11.22 0.60 1.91
CA GLY A 28 -10.90 1.80 1.15
C GLY A 28 -9.81 2.60 1.85
N ASN A 29 -8.89 3.14 1.06
CA ASN A 29 -7.82 4.01 1.55
C ASN A 29 -7.83 5.31 0.75
N ILE A 30 -7.52 6.42 1.40
CA ILE A 30 -7.25 7.70 0.72
C ILE A 30 -6.07 8.39 1.41
N GLY A 31 -5.26 9.10 0.65
CA GLY A 31 -4.11 9.81 1.21
C GLY A 31 -3.24 10.44 0.14
N ILE A 32 -1.95 10.35 0.34
CA ILE A 32 -0.95 10.95 -0.54
C ILE A 32 0.09 9.90 -0.92
N ALA A 33 0.55 9.98 -2.16
CA ALA A 33 1.73 9.26 -2.65
C ALA A 33 2.79 10.23 -3.14
N THR A 34 4.02 9.80 -3.08
CA THR A 34 5.19 10.47 -3.65
C THR A 34 6.19 9.41 -4.10
N THR A 35 7.30 9.83 -4.67
CA THR A 35 8.38 8.92 -5.06
C THR A 35 9.71 9.35 -4.45
N ILE A 36 10.54 8.38 -4.13
CA ILE A 36 11.96 8.58 -3.87
C ILE A 36 12.66 8.35 -5.19
N GLN A 37 13.38 9.35 -5.67
CA GLN A 37 14.04 9.29 -6.97
C GLN A 37 15.54 9.56 -6.83
N SER A 38 16.34 8.85 -7.62
CA SER A 38 17.76 9.13 -7.79
C SER A 38 18.17 8.94 -9.25
N MET A 39 19.07 9.79 -9.73
CA MET A 39 19.66 9.73 -11.05
C MET A 39 21.18 9.65 -10.90
N ASN A 40 21.82 8.61 -11.43
CA ASN A 40 23.26 8.34 -11.26
C ASN A 40 23.69 8.37 -9.78
N ASP A 41 22.87 7.75 -8.89
CA ASP A 41 23.04 7.73 -7.43
C ASP A 41 22.91 9.10 -6.72
N GLU A 42 22.57 10.18 -7.43
CA GLU A 42 22.27 11.48 -6.83
C GLU A 42 20.75 11.62 -6.62
N PRO A 43 20.29 12.09 -5.43
CA PRO A 43 18.87 12.27 -5.17
C PRO A 43 18.28 13.39 -6.04
N VAL A 44 17.08 13.17 -6.56
CA VAL A 44 16.27 14.19 -7.25
C VAL A 44 15.48 14.96 -6.20
N GLU A 45 15.66 16.27 -6.15
CA GLU A 45 14.96 17.17 -5.23
C GLU A 45 13.65 17.70 -5.86
N ASP A 46 12.85 18.42 -5.07
CA ASP A 46 11.59 19.09 -5.47
C ASP A 46 10.47 18.16 -5.97
N ILE A 47 10.43 16.93 -5.44
CA ILE A 47 9.36 15.98 -5.69
C ILE A 47 8.19 16.26 -4.74
N LEU A 48 7.04 16.59 -5.30
CA LEU A 48 5.82 16.87 -4.56
C LEU A 48 4.87 15.66 -4.53
N PRO A 49 4.12 15.48 -3.44
CA PRO A 49 3.14 14.40 -3.36
C PRO A 49 1.92 14.66 -4.25
N VAL A 50 1.27 13.56 -4.64
CA VAL A 50 -0.01 13.56 -5.35
C VAL A 50 -1.10 12.92 -4.49
N PHE A 51 -2.37 13.20 -4.80
CA PHE A 51 -3.50 12.51 -4.21
C PHE A 51 -3.50 11.05 -4.62
N SER A 52 -3.75 10.18 -3.67
CA SER A 52 -3.67 8.74 -3.85
C SER A 52 -4.79 8.03 -3.10
N GLY A 53 -5.20 6.87 -3.60
CA GLY A 53 -6.19 6.07 -2.92
C GLY A 53 -6.29 4.65 -3.48
N SER A 54 -6.92 3.77 -2.71
CA SER A 54 -7.17 2.41 -3.15
C SER A 54 -8.47 1.85 -2.59
N ILE A 55 -9.04 0.88 -3.32
CA ILE A 55 -10.23 0.15 -2.91
C ILE A 55 -10.03 -1.32 -3.23
N GLY A 56 -10.54 -2.20 -2.37
CA GLY A 56 -10.42 -3.63 -2.62
C GLY A 56 -11.03 -4.52 -1.56
N GLY A 57 -10.69 -5.80 -1.69
CA GLY A 57 -11.11 -6.87 -0.79
C GLY A 57 -10.01 -7.30 0.16
N VAL A 58 -10.41 -7.71 1.35
CA VAL A 58 -9.53 -8.21 2.41
C VAL A 58 -10.03 -9.57 2.85
N PHE A 59 -9.11 -10.51 3.03
CA PHE A 59 -9.37 -11.81 3.60
C PHE A 59 -8.54 -11.98 4.89
N GLY A 60 -9.21 -12.17 6.01
CA GLY A 60 -8.55 -12.34 7.31
C GLY A 60 -8.45 -13.79 7.72
N ILE A 61 -7.27 -14.21 8.17
CA ILE A 61 -6.97 -15.53 8.76
C ILE A 61 -6.42 -15.27 10.16
N GLN A 62 -7.23 -15.47 11.18
CA GLN A 62 -6.80 -15.28 12.56
C GLN A 62 -6.37 -16.62 13.16
N PHE A 63 -5.08 -16.73 13.48
CA PHE A 63 -4.48 -17.95 14.03
C PHE A 63 -4.62 -18.04 15.54
N THR A 64 -4.57 -16.90 16.22
CA THR A 64 -4.74 -16.78 17.68
C THR A 64 -5.52 -15.50 17.97
N GLU A 65 -5.89 -15.25 19.21
CA GLU A 65 -6.52 -13.98 19.61
C GLU A 65 -5.65 -12.75 19.26
N MET A 66 -4.33 -12.93 19.27
CA MET A 66 -3.37 -11.85 19.02
C MET A 66 -2.89 -11.78 17.57
N PHE A 67 -2.73 -12.91 16.85
CA PHE A 67 -2.06 -12.94 15.56
C PHE A 67 -2.99 -13.29 14.41
N ALA A 68 -2.89 -12.51 13.34
CA ALA A 68 -3.62 -12.72 12.11
C ALA A 68 -2.74 -12.48 10.87
N LEU A 69 -3.15 -13.06 9.75
CA LEU A 69 -2.66 -12.78 8.41
C LEU A 69 -3.81 -12.20 7.58
N GLU A 70 -3.56 -11.10 6.89
CA GLU A 70 -4.56 -10.49 6.02
C GLU A 70 -3.98 -10.27 4.62
N PRO A 71 -4.17 -11.22 3.68
CA PRO A 71 -4.01 -10.95 2.26
C PRO A 71 -5.12 -10.02 1.77
N GLU A 72 -4.72 -9.05 0.94
CA GLU A 72 -5.62 -8.08 0.35
C GLU A 72 -5.46 -8.09 -1.18
N VAL A 73 -6.50 -7.67 -1.90
CA VAL A 73 -6.44 -7.39 -3.33
C VAL A 73 -6.99 -5.99 -3.52
N MET A 74 -6.12 -5.04 -3.85
CA MET A 74 -6.41 -3.62 -3.87
C MET A 74 -6.16 -3.04 -5.27
N PHE A 75 -7.13 -2.30 -5.79
CA PHE A 75 -6.95 -1.44 -6.94
C PHE A 75 -6.50 -0.07 -6.43
N HIS A 76 -5.27 0.32 -6.75
CA HIS A 76 -4.64 1.55 -6.26
C HIS A 76 -4.44 2.54 -7.40
N PHE A 77 -4.94 3.75 -7.24
CA PHE A 77 -4.84 4.86 -8.17
C PHE A 77 -4.09 6.03 -7.54
N GLY A 78 -3.44 6.85 -8.38
CA GLY A 78 -2.68 7.99 -7.92
C GLY A 78 -1.34 7.61 -7.27
N ASN A 79 -0.74 6.47 -7.67
CA ASN A 79 0.68 6.26 -7.48
C ASN A 79 1.43 7.27 -8.33
N GLY A 80 2.46 7.92 -7.78
CA GLY A 80 3.20 8.89 -8.57
C GLY A 80 3.72 10.09 -7.79
N PHE A 81 3.95 11.15 -8.51
CA PHE A 81 4.54 12.39 -7.99
C PHE A 81 4.17 13.59 -8.85
N SER A 82 4.41 14.79 -8.33
CA SER A 82 4.37 16.01 -9.14
C SER A 82 5.66 16.81 -8.98
N MET A 83 5.92 17.67 -9.97
CA MET A 83 7.05 18.61 -10.02
C MET A 83 6.53 19.95 -10.49
N GLU A 84 7.11 21.03 -9.96
CA GLU A 84 6.81 22.40 -10.38
C GLU A 84 8.06 23.04 -10.98
N ASN A 85 7.89 23.64 -12.15
CA ASN A 85 8.97 24.37 -12.83
C ASN A 85 8.49 25.78 -13.19
N GLU A 86 9.35 26.77 -13.07
CA GLU A 86 9.09 28.11 -13.59
C GLU A 86 9.55 28.21 -15.05
N MET A 87 8.60 28.46 -15.95
CA MET A 87 8.87 28.72 -17.36
C MET A 87 8.27 30.06 -17.79
N TYR A 88 9.10 30.96 -18.27
CA TYR A 88 8.70 32.33 -18.72
C TYR A 88 7.90 33.12 -17.67
N GLY A 89 8.28 33.01 -16.39
CA GLY A 89 7.61 33.69 -15.28
C GLY A 89 6.26 33.08 -14.88
N LYS A 90 5.96 31.86 -15.33
CA LYS A 90 4.76 31.09 -14.97
C LYS A 90 5.15 29.80 -14.33
N THR A 91 4.42 29.40 -13.31
CA THR A 91 4.58 28.08 -12.68
C THR A 91 3.84 27.03 -13.51
N VAL A 92 4.57 26.02 -13.96
CA VAL A 92 4.02 24.85 -14.66
C VAL A 92 4.19 23.65 -13.75
N LYS A 93 3.08 22.98 -13.46
CA LYS A 93 3.05 21.78 -12.65
C LYS A 93 2.84 20.56 -13.52
N TYR A 94 3.71 19.57 -13.36
CA TYR A 94 3.63 18.26 -14.00
C TYR A 94 3.30 17.22 -12.94
N SER A 95 2.23 16.43 -13.14
CA SER A 95 1.87 15.35 -12.23
C SER A 95 1.86 14.03 -13.00
N TYR A 96 2.70 13.12 -12.57
CA TYR A 96 2.82 11.76 -13.12
C TYR A 96 2.02 10.81 -12.25
N ASN A 97 1.07 10.07 -12.83
CA ASN A 97 0.22 9.16 -12.10
C ASN A 97 0.10 7.82 -12.84
N TRP A 98 0.14 6.73 -12.09
CA TRP A 98 -0.13 5.39 -12.58
C TRP A 98 -1.03 4.62 -11.61
N THR A 99 -1.59 3.54 -12.12
CA THR A 99 -2.50 2.67 -11.40
C THR A 99 -1.85 1.30 -11.21
N THR A 100 -2.06 0.68 -10.05
CA THR A 100 -1.55 -0.66 -9.75
C THR A 100 -2.65 -1.56 -9.18
N LEU A 101 -2.55 -2.85 -9.48
CA LEU A 101 -3.16 -3.90 -8.68
C LEU A 101 -2.15 -4.30 -7.61
N GLU A 102 -2.51 -4.14 -6.35
CA GLU A 102 -1.66 -4.45 -5.21
C GLU A 102 -2.19 -5.67 -4.47
N ILE A 103 -1.28 -6.57 -4.09
CA ILE A 103 -1.58 -7.74 -3.27
C ILE A 103 -0.71 -7.67 -2.01
N PRO A 104 -1.10 -6.87 -1.01
CA PRO A 104 -0.47 -6.86 0.29
C PRO A 104 -0.78 -8.15 1.06
N VAL A 105 0.20 -8.67 1.79
CA VAL A 105 0.04 -9.80 2.72
C VAL A 105 0.47 -9.35 4.10
N MET A 106 -0.49 -8.85 4.89
CA MET A 106 -0.21 -8.18 6.15
C MET A 106 -0.24 -9.14 7.33
N PHE A 107 0.86 -9.24 8.07
CA PHE A 107 0.90 -9.86 9.39
C PHE A 107 0.44 -8.85 10.43
N LYS A 108 -0.52 -9.23 11.26
CA LYS A 108 -1.10 -8.37 12.29
C LYS A 108 -0.90 -8.94 13.68
N ALA A 109 -0.51 -8.03 14.61
CA ALA A 109 -0.59 -8.27 16.04
C ALA A 109 -1.73 -7.41 16.61
N LYS A 110 -2.74 -8.06 17.18
CA LYS A 110 -3.96 -7.44 17.73
C LYS A 110 -3.91 -7.43 19.25
N PHE A 111 -4.35 -6.34 19.85
CA PHE A 111 -4.40 -6.15 21.30
C PHE A 111 -5.80 -5.63 21.67
N ALA A 112 -6.47 -6.28 22.61
CA ALA A 112 -7.77 -5.83 23.10
C ALA A 112 -7.63 -4.46 23.80
N VAL A 113 -8.47 -3.51 23.41
CA VAL A 113 -8.49 -2.16 23.97
C VAL A 113 -9.95 -1.69 24.07
N GLY A 114 -10.48 -1.61 25.29
CA GLY A 114 -11.90 -1.35 25.50
C GLY A 114 -12.78 -2.42 24.88
N ASP A 115 -13.81 -2.01 24.17
CA ASP A 115 -14.71 -2.92 23.43
C ASP A 115 -14.16 -3.33 22.06
N GLY A 116 -13.05 -2.72 21.62
CA GLY A 116 -12.42 -2.96 20.34
C GLY A 116 -11.04 -3.60 20.45
N HIS A 117 -10.28 -3.49 19.37
CA HIS A 117 -8.90 -3.95 19.35
C HIS A 117 -8.01 -2.96 18.57
N PHE A 118 -6.82 -2.74 19.09
CA PHE A 118 -5.73 -2.08 18.38
C PHE A 118 -4.89 -3.12 17.65
N ALA A 119 -4.40 -2.82 16.46
CA ALA A 119 -3.51 -3.71 15.72
C ALA A 119 -2.32 -2.95 15.13
N VAL A 120 -1.19 -3.64 15.09
CA VAL A 120 -0.03 -3.26 14.30
C VAL A 120 0.12 -4.26 13.16
N ALA A 121 0.32 -3.77 11.96
CA ALA A 121 0.42 -4.57 10.75
C ALA A 121 1.72 -4.30 10.02
N VAL A 122 2.33 -5.33 9.45
CA VAL A 122 3.50 -5.23 8.57
C VAL A 122 3.48 -6.38 7.57
N GLY A 123 3.92 -6.13 6.34
CA GLY A 123 3.97 -7.21 5.36
C GLY A 123 4.47 -6.81 3.99
N PRO A 124 4.82 -7.79 3.15
CA PRO A 124 5.19 -7.57 1.77
C PRO A 124 3.99 -7.11 0.94
N GLN A 125 4.29 -6.37 -0.13
CA GLN A 125 3.36 -5.96 -1.15
C GLN A 125 3.86 -6.40 -2.53
N PHE A 126 2.96 -6.97 -3.32
CA PHE A 126 3.21 -7.35 -4.70
C PHE A 126 2.38 -6.41 -5.58
N ASN A 127 3.04 -5.55 -6.34
CA ASN A 127 2.38 -4.50 -7.10
C ASN A 127 2.51 -4.79 -8.59
N PHE A 128 1.41 -4.72 -9.31
CA PHE A 128 1.32 -4.93 -10.75
C PHE A 128 0.83 -3.65 -11.42
N LEU A 129 1.64 -3.07 -12.27
CA LEU A 129 1.28 -1.89 -13.05
C LEU A 129 0.11 -2.20 -14.00
N LEU A 130 -0.89 -1.32 -14.02
CA LEU A 130 -2.07 -1.45 -14.88
C LEU A 130 -2.17 -0.26 -15.84
N GLY A 131 -2.20 -0.56 -17.15
CA GLY A 131 -2.42 0.44 -18.19
C GLY A 131 -1.27 1.43 -18.37
N ASP A 132 -1.60 2.63 -18.79
CA ASP A 132 -0.67 3.68 -19.19
C ASP A 132 -0.31 4.61 -18.02
N ILE A 133 0.73 5.42 -18.23
CA ILE A 133 1.13 6.48 -17.31
C ILE A 133 0.41 7.77 -17.72
N ASN A 134 -0.33 8.38 -16.81
CA ASN A 134 -1.02 9.64 -17.04
C ASN A 134 -0.13 10.79 -16.58
N VAL A 135 0.08 11.75 -17.46
CA VAL A 135 0.80 12.98 -17.18
C VAL A 135 -0.15 14.16 -17.29
N LYS A 136 -0.36 14.83 -16.19
CA LYS A 136 -1.21 16.03 -16.10
C LYS A 136 -0.33 17.27 -16.08
N TYR A 137 -0.64 18.22 -16.95
CA TYR A 137 0.00 19.53 -17.06
C TYR A 137 -0.94 20.59 -16.55
N GLU A 138 -0.49 21.43 -15.64
CA GLU A 138 -1.24 22.58 -15.13
C GLU A 138 -0.44 23.85 -15.32
N CYS A 139 -1.00 24.84 -16.03
CA CYS A 139 -0.41 26.15 -16.24
C CYS A 139 -1.52 27.20 -16.31
N ASP A 140 -1.42 28.27 -15.52
CA ASP A 140 -2.37 29.40 -15.51
C ASP A 140 -3.85 28.99 -15.42
N GLY A 141 -4.16 27.94 -14.65
CA GLY A 141 -5.53 27.43 -14.47
C GLY A 141 -6.02 26.55 -15.63
N ASN A 142 -5.23 26.36 -16.69
CA ASN A 142 -5.50 25.37 -17.72
C ASN A 142 -4.89 24.03 -17.33
N THR A 143 -5.63 22.97 -17.60
CA THR A 143 -5.22 21.59 -17.32
C THR A 143 -5.32 20.76 -18.58
N GLU A 144 -4.23 20.07 -18.93
CA GLU A 144 -4.19 19.06 -19.99
C GLU A 144 -3.73 17.75 -19.39
N THR A 145 -4.22 16.63 -19.91
CA THR A 145 -3.82 15.28 -19.47
C THR A 145 -3.53 14.43 -20.68
N ASP A 146 -2.32 13.90 -20.75
CA ASP A 146 -1.89 12.96 -21.76
C ASP A 146 -1.62 11.59 -21.14
N SER A 147 -1.85 10.53 -21.91
CA SER A 147 -1.52 9.15 -21.52
C SER A 147 -0.36 8.65 -22.37
N TYR A 148 0.65 8.12 -21.72
CA TYR A 148 1.83 7.56 -22.36
C TYR A 148 1.92 6.07 -22.07
N SER A 149 2.38 5.29 -23.06
CA SER A 149 2.68 3.88 -22.87
C SER A 149 3.61 3.67 -21.66
N ALA A 150 3.35 2.63 -20.91
CA ALA A 150 4.17 2.21 -19.78
C ALA A 150 5.53 1.58 -20.19
N ASP A 151 5.96 1.76 -21.44
CA ASP A 151 7.27 1.32 -21.92
C ASP A 151 8.40 1.92 -21.05
N GLY A 152 9.30 1.08 -20.59
CA GLY A 152 10.36 1.48 -19.64
C GLY A 152 9.92 1.54 -18.18
N PHE A 153 8.72 1.00 -17.86
CA PHE A 153 8.30 0.75 -16.49
C PHE A 153 8.28 -0.75 -16.20
N ASN A 154 8.65 -1.12 -14.98
CA ASN A 154 8.51 -2.49 -14.51
C ASN A 154 7.03 -2.81 -14.24
N ILE A 155 6.52 -3.84 -14.91
CA ILE A 155 5.13 -4.31 -14.71
C ILE A 155 4.92 -4.81 -13.29
N PHE A 156 5.97 -5.33 -12.66
CA PHE A 156 5.93 -5.88 -11.31
C PHE A 156 6.94 -5.18 -10.41
N THR A 157 6.48 -4.74 -9.23
CA THR A 157 7.34 -4.26 -8.15
C THR A 157 7.04 -4.96 -6.84
N LEU A 158 8.07 -5.10 -6.02
CA LEU A 158 7.97 -5.60 -4.66
C LEU A 158 8.06 -4.43 -3.70
N GLY A 159 7.13 -4.37 -2.75
CA GLY A 159 7.09 -3.35 -1.72
C GLY A 159 6.97 -3.93 -0.31
N ILE A 160 6.90 -3.03 0.64
CA ILE A 160 6.61 -3.31 2.04
C ILE A 160 5.57 -2.32 2.54
N GLY A 161 4.63 -2.81 3.35
CA GLY A 161 3.66 -1.98 4.06
C GLY A 161 3.79 -2.14 5.57
N ALA A 162 3.54 -1.06 6.30
CA ALA A 162 3.40 -1.07 7.75
C ALA A 162 2.24 -0.14 8.15
N GLY A 163 1.51 -0.49 9.22
CA GLY A 163 0.38 0.33 9.62
C GLY A 163 -0.10 0.04 11.04
N VAL A 164 -0.99 0.91 11.48
CA VAL A 164 -1.71 0.76 12.74
C VAL A 164 -3.20 0.85 12.45
N GLU A 165 -3.98 0.07 13.18
CA GLU A 165 -5.42 -0.02 12.98
C GLU A 165 -6.15 -0.09 14.32
N TYR A 166 -7.39 0.38 14.33
CA TYR A 166 -8.31 0.20 15.45
C TYR A 166 -9.62 -0.34 14.93
N GLY A 167 -10.00 -1.52 15.42
CA GLY A 167 -11.23 -2.20 15.07
C GLY A 167 -12.27 -2.12 16.17
N LEU A 168 -13.50 -1.78 15.79
CA LEU A 168 -14.68 -1.74 16.64
C LEU A 168 -15.67 -2.83 16.19
N PRO A 169 -16.18 -3.68 17.09
CA PRO A 169 -17.23 -4.63 16.76
C PRO A 169 -18.52 -3.88 16.40
N VAL A 170 -19.04 -4.11 15.19
CA VAL A 170 -20.27 -3.50 14.68
C VAL A 170 -21.10 -4.57 13.98
N GLY A 171 -22.19 -4.99 14.58
CA GLY A 171 -23.06 -6.03 14.04
C GLY A 171 -22.32 -7.38 13.89
N PRO A 172 -22.37 -8.02 12.71
CA PRO A 172 -21.72 -9.32 12.48
C PRO A 172 -20.21 -9.24 12.20
N GLY A 173 -19.63 -8.05 12.27
CA GLY A 173 -18.23 -7.82 11.90
C GLY A 173 -17.55 -6.73 12.71
N ASP A 174 -16.42 -6.30 12.21
CA ASP A 174 -15.62 -5.22 12.78
C ASP A 174 -15.49 -4.07 11.78
N LEU A 175 -15.77 -2.84 12.23
CA LEU A 175 -15.42 -1.61 11.51
C LEU A 175 -13.99 -1.23 11.92
N VAL A 176 -13.08 -1.16 10.94
CA VAL A 176 -11.65 -0.98 11.18
C VAL A 176 -11.21 0.35 10.57
N PHE A 177 -10.59 1.19 11.38
CA PHE A 177 -9.93 2.44 10.96
C PHE A 177 -8.43 2.26 11.08
N GLY A 178 -7.67 2.80 10.13
CA GLY A 178 -6.22 2.67 10.18
C GLY A 178 -5.47 3.75 9.41
N VAL A 179 -4.15 3.68 9.54
CA VAL A 179 -3.21 4.42 8.70
C VAL A 179 -2.14 3.43 8.27
N ARG A 180 -1.90 3.37 6.96
CA ARG A 180 -0.86 2.55 6.35
C ARG A 180 0.20 3.44 5.70
N TRP A 181 1.45 3.15 5.97
CA TRP A 181 2.58 3.55 5.18
C TRP A 181 3.01 2.40 4.29
N GLN A 182 3.35 2.68 3.05
CA GLN A 182 3.86 1.67 2.11
C GLN A 182 4.94 2.27 1.23
N MET A 183 5.88 1.42 0.77
CA MET A 183 7.00 1.81 -0.07
C MET A 183 7.43 0.66 -0.98
N ASP A 184 7.73 0.98 -2.25
CA ASP A 184 8.38 0.03 -3.16
C ASP A 184 9.84 -0.19 -2.76
N LEU A 185 10.25 -1.45 -2.73
CA LEU A 185 11.63 -1.87 -2.49
C LEU A 185 12.41 -2.01 -3.81
N THR A 186 11.69 -2.33 -4.89
CA THR A 186 12.25 -2.44 -6.23
C THR A 186 11.95 -1.18 -7.04
N ASN A 187 12.74 -0.96 -8.10
CA ASN A 187 12.57 0.18 -8.98
C ASN A 187 11.28 0.05 -9.81
N VAL A 188 10.51 1.13 -9.91
CA VAL A 188 9.33 1.25 -10.79
C VAL A 188 9.76 1.41 -12.27
N ARG A 189 10.94 1.97 -12.52
CA ARG A 189 11.51 2.15 -13.87
C ARG A 189 12.40 0.96 -14.23
N ASP A 190 12.33 0.55 -15.50
CA ASP A 190 13.27 -0.43 -16.09
C ASP A 190 14.55 0.31 -16.59
N ASP A 191 15.18 1.04 -15.66
CA ASP A 191 16.39 1.81 -15.92
C ASP A 191 17.28 1.73 -14.67
N SER A 192 18.56 1.39 -14.85
CA SER A 192 19.53 1.27 -13.76
C SER A 192 20.01 2.63 -13.26
N ASP A 193 20.09 3.62 -14.15
CA ASP A 193 20.68 4.94 -13.85
C ASP A 193 19.63 5.91 -13.28
N TYR A 194 18.33 5.61 -13.48
CA TYR A 194 17.22 6.36 -12.92
C TYR A 194 16.31 5.48 -12.05
N GLN A 195 16.48 5.58 -10.75
CA GLN A 195 15.69 4.82 -9.78
C GLN A 195 14.49 5.63 -9.31
N VAL A 196 13.32 5.01 -9.36
CA VAL A 196 12.05 5.55 -8.88
C VAL A 196 11.37 4.53 -7.98
N ARG A 197 11.12 4.87 -6.72
CA ARG A 197 10.41 4.02 -5.75
C ARG A 197 9.21 4.78 -5.23
N ASN A 198 8.03 4.21 -5.39
CA ASN A 198 6.80 4.83 -4.90
C ASN A 198 6.70 4.68 -3.37
N MET A 199 6.15 5.68 -2.71
CA MET A 199 5.85 5.70 -1.28
C MET A 199 4.49 6.35 -1.06
N ALA A 200 3.68 5.82 -0.15
CA ALA A 200 2.37 6.40 0.18
C ALA A 200 2.08 6.34 1.68
N VAL A 201 1.26 7.29 2.13
CA VAL A 201 0.64 7.28 3.46
C VAL A 201 -0.87 7.36 3.28
N LEU A 202 -1.56 6.33 3.74
CA LEU A 202 -2.95 6.06 3.41
C LEU A 202 -3.78 5.82 4.69
N PRO A 203 -4.53 6.81 5.19
CA PRO A 203 -5.70 6.58 6.04
C PRO A 203 -6.66 5.58 5.40
N SER A 204 -7.24 4.69 6.21
CA SER A 204 -8.07 3.59 5.73
C SER A 204 -9.32 3.38 6.57
N VAL A 205 -10.35 2.85 5.91
CA VAL A 205 -11.52 2.28 6.56
C VAL A 205 -11.84 0.93 5.93
N ALA A 206 -12.16 -0.06 6.77
CA ALA A 206 -12.59 -1.38 6.32
C ALA A 206 -13.77 -1.88 7.14
N TYR A 207 -14.56 -2.76 6.55
CA TYR A 207 -15.56 -3.53 7.28
C TYR A 207 -15.31 -5.01 7.06
N MET A 208 -15.05 -5.73 8.14
CA MET A 208 -14.65 -7.14 8.15
C MET A 208 -15.76 -8.00 8.76
N ILE A 209 -16.35 -8.90 7.98
CA ILE A 209 -17.38 -9.84 8.43
C ILE A 209 -16.70 -11.13 8.87
N LYS A 210 -17.03 -11.61 10.07
CA LYS A 210 -16.52 -12.88 10.61
C LYS A 210 -17.27 -14.04 9.94
N LEU A 211 -16.48 -15.00 9.39
CA LEU A 211 -16.99 -16.24 8.83
C LEU A 211 -16.89 -17.31 9.92
N TYR A 212 -17.91 -18.13 10.06
CA TYR A 212 -17.98 -19.21 11.04
C TYR A 212 -17.50 -20.52 10.43
#